data_f65246217ec78e09025bd263a5bcbe78
#
_entry.id   f65246217ec78e09025bd263a5bcbe78
#
_cell.length_a   1.000
_cell.length_b   1.000
_cell.length_c   1.000
_cell.angle_alpha   90.00
_cell.angle_beta   90.00
_cell.angle_gamma   90.00
#
_symmetry.space_group_name_H-M   'P 1'
#
loop_
_entity.id
_entity.type
_entity.pdbx_description
1 polymer ?
#
loop_
_entity_poly.entity_id
_entity_poly.type
_entity_poly.pdbx_seq_one_letter_code
_entity_poly.pdbx_strand_id
1 'polypeptide(L)' 'MRYALVDADGLVVNAIVWDGQTDYTPADGLTVVAIPDGVGGGPGWTYDGSDWIAPPPSEEDI' A
#
# COMPACT_ATOMS: atom_id res chain seq x y z
N MET A 1 11.03 -1.62 -7.75
CA MET A 1 9.62 -1.98 -7.72
C MET A 1 8.99 -1.44 -6.45
N ARG A 2 7.75 -0.99 -6.53
CA ARG A 2 7.11 -0.40 -5.36
C ARG A 2 6.30 -1.45 -4.60
N TYR A 3 6.31 -1.31 -3.30
CA TYR A 3 5.57 -2.19 -2.41
C TYR A 3 4.76 -1.33 -1.45
N ALA A 4 3.58 -1.83 -1.08
CA ALA A 4 2.71 -1.16 -0.12
C ALA A 4 2.82 -1.86 1.22
N LEU A 5 2.77 -1.07 2.28
CA LEU A 5 2.68 -1.60 3.64
C LEU A 5 1.21 -1.52 4.05
N VAL A 6 0.60 -2.68 4.24
CA VAL A 6 -0.83 -2.81 4.45
C VAL A 6 -1.07 -3.29 5.87
N ASP A 7 -1.96 -2.62 6.61
CA ASP A 7 -2.24 -3.00 7.98
C ASP A 7 -3.27 -4.14 8.03
N ALA A 8 -3.67 -4.50 9.25
CA ALA A 8 -4.57 -5.63 9.43
C ALA A 8 -5.96 -5.37 8.86
N ASP A 9 -6.32 -4.11 8.65
CA ASP A 9 -7.62 -3.76 8.11
C ASP A 9 -7.59 -3.63 6.59
N GLY A 10 -6.44 -3.81 5.99
CA GLY A 10 -6.31 -3.68 4.55
C GLY A 10 -5.98 -2.28 4.10
N LEU A 11 -5.71 -1.39 5.02
CA LEU A 11 -5.39 -0.01 4.66
C LEU A 11 -3.90 0.14 4.41
N VAL A 12 -3.55 0.75 3.29
CA VAL A 12 -2.16 1.03 2.97
C VAL A 12 -1.71 2.23 3.79
N VAL A 13 -0.74 2.01 4.66
CA VAL A 13 -0.25 3.06 5.53
C VAL A 13 1.01 3.71 4.99
N ASN A 14 1.71 3.05 4.08
CA ASN A 14 2.91 3.59 3.48
C ASN A 14 3.25 2.83 2.21
N ALA A 15 4.14 3.39 1.41
CA ALA A 15 4.61 2.73 0.21
C ALA A 15 6.13 2.90 0.15
N ILE A 16 6.82 1.86 -0.28
CA ILE A 16 8.28 1.87 -0.32
C ILE A 16 8.75 1.40 -1.68
N VAL A 17 10.00 1.74 -2.01
CA VAL A 17 10.68 1.20 -3.16
C VAL A 17 11.64 0.15 -2.65
N TRP A 18 11.50 -1.09 -3.12
CA TRP A 18 12.25 -2.21 -2.59
C TRP A 18 12.49 -3.19 -3.73
N ASP A 19 13.61 -3.91 -3.68
CA ASP A 19 13.95 -4.85 -4.72
C ASP A 19 13.39 -6.24 -4.47
N GLY A 20 12.75 -6.44 -3.35
CA GLY A 20 12.15 -7.73 -3.03
C GLY A 20 13.13 -8.77 -2.54
N GLN A 21 14.41 -8.44 -2.44
CA GLN A 21 15.45 -9.40 -2.07
C GLN A 21 16.22 -9.00 -0.84
N THR A 22 16.40 -7.70 -0.62
CA THR A 22 17.10 -7.23 0.56
C THR A 22 16.24 -7.49 1.80
N ASP A 23 16.86 -7.87 2.87
CA ASP A 23 16.14 -8.12 4.11
C ASP A 23 15.39 -6.86 4.52
N TYR A 24 14.10 -7.01 4.75
CA TYR A 24 13.26 -5.90 5.17
C TYR A 24 12.16 -6.43 6.07
N THR A 25 12.05 -5.85 7.26
CA THR A 25 11.03 -6.24 8.21
C THR A 25 10.09 -5.06 8.42
N PRO A 26 8.84 -5.17 7.98
CA PRO A 26 7.88 -4.10 8.24
C PRO A 26 7.53 -4.03 9.71
N ALA A 27 6.92 -2.92 10.11
CA ALA A 27 6.45 -2.78 11.47
C ALA A 27 5.42 -3.87 11.79
N ASP A 28 5.25 -4.15 13.08
CA ASP A 28 4.32 -5.19 13.50
C ASP A 28 2.93 -4.90 12.96
N GLY A 29 2.28 -5.96 12.49
CA GLY A 29 0.93 -5.83 11.99
C GLY A 29 0.84 -5.39 10.54
N LEU A 30 1.96 -5.13 9.89
CA LEU A 30 1.96 -4.71 8.50
C LEU A 30 2.38 -5.84 7.59
N THR A 31 1.82 -5.85 6.38
CA THR A 31 2.14 -6.82 5.35
C THR A 31 2.70 -6.07 4.14
N VAL A 32 3.74 -6.61 3.53
CA VAL A 32 4.33 -6.01 2.33
C VAL A 32 3.66 -6.65 1.11
N VAL A 33 3.09 -5.82 0.24
CA VAL A 33 2.39 -6.30 -0.96
C VAL A 33 2.94 -5.55 -2.17
N ALA A 34 3.30 -6.29 -3.21
CA ALA A 34 3.82 -5.68 -4.43
C ALA A 34 2.73 -4.87 -5.11
N ILE A 35 3.06 -3.67 -5.55
CA ILE A 35 2.10 -2.80 -6.23
C ILE A 35 2.27 -3.05 -7.73
N PRO A 36 1.21 -3.49 -8.43
CA PRO A 36 1.32 -3.74 -9.86
C PRO A 36 1.43 -2.42 -10.64
N ASP A 37 1.92 -2.54 -11.86
CA ASP A 37 2.02 -1.38 -12.74
C ASP A 37 0.64 -0.81 -12.98
N GLY A 38 0.56 0.50 -13.02
CA GLY A 38 -0.71 1.16 -13.28
C GLY A 38 -1.55 1.42 -12.05
N VAL A 39 -1.11 0.93 -10.89
CA VAL A 39 -1.82 1.16 -9.63
C VAL A 39 -0.99 2.11 -8.79
N GLY A 40 -1.62 3.14 -8.24
CA GLY A 40 -0.93 4.07 -7.37
C GLY A 40 -0.47 3.40 -6.09
N GLY A 41 -1.41 2.81 -5.36
CA GLY A 41 -1.08 1.99 -4.20
C GLY A 41 -0.45 2.72 -3.04
N GLY A 42 -0.53 4.05 -3.01
CA GLY A 42 0.07 4.82 -1.94
C GLY A 42 -0.76 4.86 -0.68
N PRO A 43 -0.31 5.63 0.31
CA PRO A 43 -1.07 5.74 1.56
C PRO A 43 -2.49 6.23 1.27
N GLY A 44 -3.46 5.65 1.97
CA GLY A 44 -4.85 5.96 1.76
C GLY A 44 -5.58 4.94 0.89
N TRP A 45 -4.84 4.16 0.10
CA TRP A 45 -5.44 3.10 -0.67
C TRP A 45 -5.83 1.94 0.24
N THR A 46 -6.71 1.09 -0.25
CA THR A 46 -7.11 -0.12 0.46
C THR A 46 -6.80 -1.32 -0.41
N TYR A 47 -6.34 -2.39 0.19
CA TYR A 47 -6.06 -3.64 -0.51
C TYR A 47 -6.81 -4.75 0.19
N ASP A 48 -7.72 -5.42 -0.54
CA ASP A 48 -8.60 -6.42 0.07
C ASP A 48 -8.08 -7.84 -0.08
N GLY A 49 -6.88 -8.00 -0.57
CA GLY A 49 -6.31 -9.33 -0.82
C GLY A 49 -6.27 -9.66 -2.30
N SER A 50 -7.03 -8.96 -3.10
CA SER A 50 -7.06 -9.18 -4.55
C SER A 50 -7.08 -7.86 -5.31
N ASP A 51 -7.82 -6.88 -4.83
CA ASP A 51 -8.03 -5.64 -5.56
C ASP A 51 -7.47 -4.46 -4.81
N TRP A 52 -7.07 -3.45 -5.57
CA TRP A 52 -6.61 -2.19 -5.04
C TRP A 52 -7.72 -1.17 -5.19
N ILE A 53 -8.06 -0.49 -4.10
CA ILE A 53 -9.16 0.46 -4.07
C ILE A 53 -8.57 1.82 -3.75
N ALA A 54 -8.76 2.78 -4.67
CA ALA A 54 -8.26 4.13 -4.45
C ALA A 54 -9.06 4.82 -3.36
N PRO A 55 -8.45 5.74 -2.63
CA PRO A 55 -9.19 6.49 -1.63
C PRO A 55 -10.21 7.41 -2.31
N PRO A 56 -11.28 7.76 -1.62
CA PRO A 56 -12.24 8.68 -2.19
C PRO A 56 -11.59 10.06 -2.35
N PRO A 57 -12.05 10.85 -3.33
CA PRO A 57 -11.51 12.19 -3.49
C PRO A 57 -11.81 13.03 -2.26
N SER A 58 -10.87 13.92 -1.95
CA SER A 58 -11.04 14.80 -0.83
C SER A 58 -12.12 15.83 -1.14
N GLU A 59 -12.97 16.11 -0.18
CA GLU A 59 -14.02 17.07 -0.40
C GLU A 59 -13.72 18.41 0.21
N GLU A 60 -12.61 18.53 0.86
CA GLU A 60 -12.30 19.76 1.54
C GLU A 60 -11.37 20.64 0.76
N ASP A 61 -11.00 20.24 -0.39
CA ASP A 61 -10.05 21.00 -1.16
C ASP A 61 -10.77 22.00 -2.03
N ILE A 62 -11.72 22.60 -1.56
CA ILE A 62 -12.42 23.61 -2.31
C ILE A 62 -11.69 24.94 -2.26
#